data_27fa24b9736d1e335107c529d01eec2e
#
_entry.id   27fa24b9736d1e335107c529d01eec2e
#
_cell.length_a   1.000
_cell.length_b   1.000
_cell.length_c   1.000
_cell.angle_alpha   90.00
_cell.angle_beta   90.00
_cell.angle_gamma   90.00
#
_symmetry.space_group_name_H-M   'P 1'
#
loop_
_entity.id
_entity.type
_entity.pdbx_description
1 polymer ?
#
loop_
_entity_poly.entity_id
_entity_poly.type
_entity_poly.pdbx_seq_one_letter_code
_entity_poly.pdbx_strand_id
1 'polypeptide(L)'
;MALALVAVSANLRVAIASVPPLTKVIAADLDLSHAWIGAVTTLPVLCMGLMAPAARRMGERLGAAVSVQIAMIAVFAGVLLRWWGDQVWALFAGTFVAGFGIAVAGALLPHLVKSVFPPERTGTITGLYMFAMMGGAAVSSAVSAPLAARFGSWQGSLASWCIPAAVGALAWAPVALRLSRHRAANPIAATSHGLPWRHPTAWLIATYLTIQSWQFYSSLAWIAPTYVARGWDGSTAGYLLSAFVGAQLISGLLGPVLTDKVRDHRVLLMPAAGLGLVGMVALLVAPGAAAWVWVCVLGLGQGAAFSIALVLLVDYAKTPAGSGRLTAMAFFMSYTIASFGPTVTGALRDLTGDFHVIWLLMSLMMLIQMALAMQMKPGLPKVP
;
A
#
# COMPACT_ATOMS: atom_id res chain seq x y z
N MET A 1 5.92 -23.05 5.51
CA MET A 1 4.97 -21.98 5.85
C MET A 1 5.54 -20.58 5.60
N ALA A 2 6.73 -20.21 6.08
CA ALA A 2 7.34 -18.91 5.80
C ALA A 2 7.45 -18.59 4.30
N LEU A 3 7.90 -19.55 3.47
CA LEU A 3 7.95 -19.39 2.01
C LEU A 3 6.58 -19.16 1.37
N ALA A 4 5.55 -19.87 1.85
CA ALA A 4 4.18 -19.66 1.38
C ALA A 4 3.66 -18.25 1.76
N LEU A 5 4.00 -17.77 2.96
CA LEU A 5 3.68 -16.41 3.39
C LEU A 5 4.37 -15.36 2.50
N VAL A 6 5.65 -15.56 2.17
CA VAL A 6 6.41 -14.69 1.25
C VAL A 6 5.75 -14.67 -0.14
N ALA A 7 5.40 -15.84 -0.68
CA ALA A 7 4.76 -15.96 -1.98
C ALA A 7 3.39 -15.26 -2.03
N VAL A 8 2.57 -15.37 -0.98
CA VAL A 8 1.31 -14.62 -0.85
C VAL A 8 1.58 -13.13 -0.77
N SER A 9 2.47 -12.71 0.13
CA SER A 9 2.73 -11.29 0.42
C SER A 9 3.28 -10.54 -0.79
N ALA A 10 4.16 -11.18 -1.58
CA ALA A 10 4.71 -10.59 -2.80
C ALA A 10 3.63 -10.15 -3.80
N ASN A 11 2.44 -10.78 -3.77
CA ASN A 11 1.35 -10.46 -4.69
C ASN A 11 0.44 -9.30 -4.22
N LEU A 12 0.52 -8.89 -2.95
CA LEU A 12 -0.45 -7.94 -2.37
C LEU A 12 -0.31 -6.50 -2.91
N ARG A 13 0.80 -6.17 -3.55
CA ARG A 13 1.02 -4.84 -4.14
C ARG A 13 1.23 -4.87 -5.65
N VAL A 14 1.44 -6.04 -6.23
CA VAL A 14 1.69 -6.21 -7.67
C VAL A 14 0.57 -5.65 -8.52
N ALA A 15 -0.69 -5.98 -8.20
CA ALA A 15 -1.84 -5.54 -8.97
C ALA A 15 -2.05 -4.00 -8.97
N ILE A 16 -1.46 -3.28 -8.01
CA ILE A 16 -1.49 -1.82 -7.91
C ILE A 16 -0.28 -1.22 -8.65
N ALA A 17 0.93 -1.69 -8.33
CA ALA A 17 2.17 -1.10 -8.80
C ALA A 17 2.52 -1.44 -10.26
N SER A 18 1.86 -2.44 -10.87
CA SER A 18 2.01 -2.78 -12.29
C SER A 18 1.34 -1.80 -13.24
N VAL A 19 0.34 -1.03 -12.79
CA VAL A 19 -0.47 -0.14 -13.64
C VAL A 19 0.26 1.18 -13.99
N PRO A 20 0.89 1.90 -13.05
CA PRO A 20 1.42 3.24 -13.32
C PRO A 20 2.38 3.37 -14.51
N PRO A 21 3.30 2.42 -14.77
CA PRO A 21 4.18 2.51 -15.94
C PRO A 21 3.46 2.38 -17.29
N LEU A 22 2.23 1.86 -17.30
CA LEU A 22 1.41 1.59 -18.49
C LEU A 22 0.29 2.61 -18.70
N THR A 23 0.14 3.59 -17.81
CA THR A 23 -1.00 4.52 -17.81
C THR A 23 -1.21 5.25 -19.13
N LYS A 24 -0.12 5.69 -19.78
CA LYS A 24 -0.21 6.37 -21.08
C LYS A 24 -0.82 5.48 -22.17
N VAL A 25 -0.38 4.23 -22.23
CA VAL A 25 -0.87 3.28 -23.24
C VAL A 25 -2.31 2.89 -22.94
N ILE A 26 -2.65 2.61 -21.68
CA ILE A 26 -4.02 2.27 -21.25
C ILE A 26 -4.97 3.44 -21.51
N ALA A 27 -4.56 4.66 -21.17
CA ALA A 27 -5.38 5.87 -21.39
C ALA A 27 -5.65 6.10 -22.87
N ALA A 28 -4.65 5.91 -23.73
CA ALA A 28 -4.79 6.09 -25.17
C ALA A 28 -5.65 4.99 -25.83
N ASP A 29 -5.52 3.74 -25.37
CA ASP A 29 -6.23 2.60 -25.95
C ASP A 29 -7.71 2.58 -25.57
N LEU A 30 -8.04 3.00 -24.33
CA LEU A 30 -9.40 2.99 -23.80
C LEU A 30 -10.08 4.37 -23.76
N ASP A 31 -9.43 5.41 -24.28
CA ASP A 31 -9.89 6.82 -24.22
C ASP A 31 -10.26 7.26 -22.80
N LEU A 32 -9.41 6.94 -21.82
CA LEU A 32 -9.64 7.24 -20.41
C LEU A 32 -8.92 8.50 -19.96
N SER A 33 -9.63 9.37 -19.22
CA SER A 33 -9.03 10.51 -18.53
C SER A 33 -8.08 10.07 -17.41
N HIS A 34 -7.21 10.98 -16.94
CA HIS A 34 -6.30 10.69 -15.81
C HIS A 34 -7.07 10.40 -14.52
N ALA A 35 -8.26 10.98 -14.34
CA ALA A 35 -9.16 10.66 -13.24
C ALA A 35 -9.56 9.17 -13.25
N TRP A 36 -9.94 8.62 -14.40
CA TRP A 36 -10.28 7.20 -14.55
C TRP A 36 -9.08 6.29 -14.37
N ILE A 37 -7.92 6.69 -14.89
CA ILE A 37 -6.66 5.96 -14.64
C ILE A 37 -6.30 5.98 -13.16
N GLY A 38 -6.47 7.11 -12.48
CA GLY A 38 -6.35 7.20 -11.02
C GLY A 38 -7.30 6.25 -10.29
N ALA A 39 -8.55 6.12 -10.79
CA ALA A 39 -9.54 5.21 -10.21
C ALA A 39 -9.12 3.72 -10.28
N VAL A 40 -8.37 3.30 -11.28
CA VAL A 40 -7.79 1.94 -11.33
C VAL A 40 -6.84 1.69 -10.15
N THR A 41 -6.08 2.68 -9.72
CA THR A 41 -5.21 2.60 -8.54
C THR A 41 -6.00 2.79 -7.24
N THR A 42 -7.03 3.64 -7.26
CA THR A 42 -7.95 3.91 -6.14
C THR A 42 -8.69 2.66 -5.69
N LEU A 43 -9.22 1.88 -6.61
CA LEU A 43 -10.17 0.81 -6.34
C LEU A 43 -9.62 -0.29 -5.41
N PRO A 44 -8.40 -0.83 -5.59
CA PRO A 44 -7.84 -1.80 -4.64
C PRO A 44 -7.62 -1.23 -3.24
N VAL A 45 -7.21 0.04 -3.16
CA VAL A 45 -6.95 0.71 -1.88
C VAL A 45 -8.27 0.97 -1.14
N LEU A 46 -9.33 1.35 -1.88
CA LEU A 46 -10.68 1.49 -1.34
C LEU A 46 -11.19 0.14 -0.78
N CYS A 47 -10.93 -0.95 -1.49
CA CYS A 47 -11.23 -2.29 -0.98
C CYS A 47 -10.51 -2.56 0.34
N MET A 48 -9.23 -2.16 0.49
CA MET A 48 -8.48 -2.33 1.75
C MET A 48 -9.14 -1.60 2.93
N GLY A 49 -9.71 -0.41 2.71
CA GLY A 49 -10.47 0.32 3.72
C GLY A 49 -11.82 -0.31 4.03
N LEU A 50 -12.65 -0.49 3.01
CA LEU A 50 -14.06 -0.86 3.18
C LEU A 50 -14.29 -2.37 3.43
N MET A 51 -13.40 -3.24 2.93
CA MET A 51 -13.58 -4.69 3.06
C MET A 51 -13.01 -5.27 4.36
N ALA A 52 -12.44 -4.45 5.26
CA ALA A 52 -11.93 -4.92 6.56
C ALA A 52 -13.00 -5.67 7.40
N PRO A 53 -14.27 -5.23 7.48
CA PRO A 53 -15.31 -6.00 8.16
C PRO A 53 -15.63 -7.35 7.47
N ALA A 54 -15.59 -7.40 6.14
CA ALA A 54 -15.79 -8.63 5.39
C ALA A 54 -14.64 -9.61 5.61
N ALA A 55 -13.39 -9.13 5.58
CA ALA A 55 -12.19 -9.91 5.89
C ALA A 55 -12.27 -10.54 7.29
N ARG A 56 -12.68 -9.75 8.28
CA ARG A 56 -12.90 -10.22 9.65
C ARG A 56 -13.96 -11.34 9.70
N ARG A 57 -15.15 -11.13 9.11
CA ARG A 57 -16.22 -12.14 9.08
C ARG A 57 -15.78 -13.43 8.39
N MET A 58 -15.02 -13.31 7.29
CA MET A 58 -14.43 -14.45 6.61
C MET A 58 -13.45 -15.19 7.53
N GLY A 59 -12.56 -14.47 8.21
CA GLY A 59 -11.64 -15.03 9.18
C GLY A 59 -12.34 -15.75 10.34
N GLU A 60 -13.43 -15.17 10.86
CA GLU A 60 -14.26 -15.76 11.92
C GLU A 60 -15.03 -17.00 11.45
N ARG A 61 -15.62 -16.98 10.25
CA ARG A 61 -16.46 -18.08 9.73
C ARG A 61 -15.68 -19.22 9.09
N LEU A 62 -14.72 -18.88 8.22
CA LEU A 62 -13.97 -19.85 7.41
C LEU A 62 -12.57 -20.16 7.99
N GLY A 63 -12.07 -19.28 8.87
CA GLY A 63 -10.70 -19.31 9.36
C GLY A 63 -9.76 -18.44 8.52
N ALA A 64 -8.80 -17.85 9.20
CA ALA A 64 -7.87 -16.91 8.56
C ALA A 64 -7.10 -17.56 7.39
N ALA A 65 -6.63 -18.80 7.55
CA ALA A 65 -5.86 -19.48 6.52
C ALA A 65 -6.67 -19.82 5.26
N VAL A 66 -7.92 -20.28 5.42
CA VAL A 66 -8.84 -20.55 4.29
C VAL A 66 -9.25 -19.24 3.62
N SER A 67 -9.50 -18.21 4.41
CA SER A 67 -9.85 -16.87 3.88
C SER A 67 -8.72 -16.27 3.04
N VAL A 68 -7.46 -16.46 3.44
CA VAL A 68 -6.28 -16.06 2.64
C VAL A 68 -6.19 -16.90 1.35
N GLN A 69 -6.55 -18.18 1.39
CA GLN A 69 -6.60 -19.00 0.17
C GLN A 69 -7.63 -18.46 -0.83
N ILE A 70 -8.85 -18.17 -0.37
CA ILE A 70 -9.90 -17.56 -1.20
C ILE A 70 -9.45 -16.19 -1.73
N ALA A 71 -8.81 -15.40 -0.89
CA ALA A 71 -8.26 -14.12 -1.26
C ALA A 71 -7.22 -14.22 -2.39
N MET A 72 -6.30 -15.20 -2.32
CA MET A 72 -5.30 -15.42 -3.37
C MET A 72 -5.92 -15.90 -4.69
N ILE A 73 -6.97 -16.72 -4.61
CA ILE A 73 -7.75 -17.11 -5.81
C ILE A 73 -8.43 -15.88 -6.41
N ALA A 74 -8.99 -15.00 -5.58
CA ALA A 74 -9.56 -13.73 -6.05
C ALA A 74 -8.52 -12.81 -6.69
N VAL A 75 -7.30 -12.69 -6.11
CA VAL A 75 -6.19 -11.95 -6.72
C VAL A 75 -5.83 -12.54 -8.08
N PHE A 76 -5.66 -13.86 -8.17
CA PHE A 76 -5.39 -14.55 -9.42
C PHE A 76 -6.46 -14.27 -10.48
N ALA A 77 -7.74 -14.50 -10.13
CA ALA A 77 -8.86 -14.32 -11.05
C ALA A 77 -9.02 -12.85 -11.49
N GLY A 78 -8.88 -11.91 -10.55
CA GLY A 78 -8.98 -10.48 -10.84
C GLY A 78 -7.84 -9.98 -11.73
N VAL A 79 -6.62 -10.46 -11.52
CA VAL A 79 -5.47 -10.13 -12.37
C VAL A 79 -5.61 -10.77 -13.75
N LEU A 80 -6.06 -12.02 -13.82
CA LEU A 80 -6.31 -12.72 -15.09
C LEU A 80 -7.42 -12.03 -15.91
N LEU A 81 -8.46 -11.53 -15.25
CA LEU A 81 -9.57 -10.82 -15.92
C LEU A 81 -9.10 -9.57 -16.69
N ARG A 82 -7.95 -9.00 -16.33
CA ARG A 82 -7.34 -7.88 -17.06
C ARG A 82 -6.82 -8.25 -18.45
N TRP A 83 -6.80 -9.55 -18.79
CA TRP A 83 -6.51 -10.02 -20.16
C TRP A 83 -7.53 -9.49 -21.16
N TRP A 84 -8.80 -9.34 -20.74
CA TRP A 84 -9.87 -8.73 -21.53
C TRP A 84 -9.99 -7.23 -21.28
N GLY A 85 -8.87 -6.57 -20.98
CA GLY A 85 -8.81 -5.17 -20.61
C GLY A 85 -9.11 -4.17 -21.74
N ASP A 86 -9.22 -4.63 -23.00
CA ASP A 86 -9.84 -3.90 -24.12
C ASP A 86 -11.29 -3.47 -23.81
N GLN A 87 -11.94 -4.18 -22.90
CA GLN A 87 -13.21 -3.79 -22.33
C GLN A 87 -12.99 -3.07 -20.98
N VAL A 88 -13.35 -1.79 -20.87
CA VAL A 88 -13.19 -0.97 -19.66
C VAL A 88 -13.74 -1.67 -18.41
N TRP A 89 -14.93 -2.30 -18.53
CA TRP A 89 -15.52 -3.02 -17.41
C TRP A 89 -14.63 -4.17 -16.90
N ALA A 90 -13.91 -4.88 -17.77
CA ALA A 90 -13.06 -6.00 -17.38
C ALA A 90 -11.82 -5.51 -16.61
N LEU A 91 -11.23 -4.38 -17.02
CA LEU A 91 -10.15 -3.72 -16.28
C LEU A 91 -10.60 -3.35 -14.85
N PHE A 92 -11.76 -2.70 -14.70
CA PHE A 92 -12.28 -2.28 -13.39
C PHE A 92 -12.78 -3.46 -12.55
N ALA A 93 -13.52 -4.40 -13.12
CA ALA A 93 -13.97 -5.60 -12.42
C ALA A 93 -12.77 -6.46 -11.97
N GLY A 94 -11.79 -6.67 -12.83
CA GLY A 94 -10.55 -7.37 -12.49
C GLY A 94 -9.79 -6.67 -11.36
N THR A 95 -9.73 -5.36 -11.42
CA THR A 95 -9.10 -4.54 -10.37
C THR A 95 -9.85 -4.62 -9.05
N PHE A 96 -11.18 -4.60 -9.06
CA PHE A 96 -12.01 -4.76 -7.87
C PHE A 96 -11.85 -6.15 -7.24
N VAL A 97 -11.93 -7.22 -8.04
CA VAL A 97 -11.79 -8.61 -7.56
C VAL A 97 -10.38 -8.84 -6.97
N ALA A 98 -9.33 -8.35 -7.64
CA ALA A 98 -7.97 -8.39 -7.10
C ALA A 98 -7.85 -7.56 -5.81
N GLY A 99 -8.43 -6.36 -5.79
CA GLY A 99 -8.47 -5.47 -4.62
C GLY A 99 -9.17 -6.08 -3.41
N PHE A 100 -10.29 -6.79 -3.63
CA PHE A 100 -10.96 -7.55 -2.59
C PHE A 100 -10.03 -8.62 -2.00
N GLY A 101 -9.37 -9.40 -2.85
CA GLY A 101 -8.40 -10.41 -2.40
C GLY A 101 -7.24 -9.80 -1.61
N ILE A 102 -6.67 -8.69 -2.11
CA ILE A 102 -5.61 -7.93 -1.41
C ILE A 102 -6.09 -7.47 -0.03
N ALA A 103 -7.30 -6.92 0.06
CA ALA A 103 -7.87 -6.44 1.32
C ALA A 103 -8.04 -7.55 2.34
N VAL A 104 -8.58 -8.71 1.93
CA VAL A 104 -8.80 -9.86 2.81
C VAL A 104 -7.46 -10.45 3.27
N ALA A 105 -6.52 -10.71 2.36
CA ALA A 105 -5.22 -11.26 2.72
C ALA A 105 -4.43 -10.28 3.60
N GLY A 106 -4.37 -8.99 3.22
CA GLY A 106 -3.66 -7.95 3.98
C GLY A 106 -4.16 -7.78 5.42
N ALA A 107 -5.46 -7.89 5.64
CA ALA A 107 -6.07 -7.81 6.97
C ALA A 107 -5.78 -9.04 7.85
N LEU A 108 -5.68 -10.25 7.24
CA LEU A 108 -5.57 -11.50 7.99
C LEU A 108 -4.12 -11.99 8.19
N LEU A 109 -3.18 -11.60 7.32
CA LEU A 109 -1.78 -12.04 7.41
C LEU A 109 -1.10 -11.67 8.72
N PRO A 110 -1.21 -10.44 9.28
CA PRO A 110 -0.60 -10.10 10.55
C PRO A 110 -1.11 -10.97 11.71
N HIS A 111 -2.41 -11.31 11.68
CA HIS A 111 -3.02 -12.22 12.67
C HIS A 111 -2.44 -13.63 12.53
N LEU A 112 -2.34 -14.16 11.31
CA LEU A 112 -1.76 -15.48 11.04
C LEU A 112 -0.30 -15.57 11.49
N VAL A 113 0.50 -14.54 11.24
CA VAL A 113 1.90 -14.50 11.70
C VAL A 113 1.97 -14.63 13.22
N LYS A 114 1.17 -13.85 13.95
CA LYS A 114 1.14 -13.87 15.41
C LYS A 114 0.58 -15.18 15.99
N SER A 115 -0.34 -15.84 15.31
CA SER A 115 -0.99 -17.06 15.82
C SER A 115 -0.22 -18.34 15.54
N VAL A 116 0.67 -18.33 14.53
CA VAL A 116 1.33 -19.56 14.06
C VAL A 116 2.82 -19.60 14.37
N PHE A 117 3.48 -18.43 14.42
CA PHE A 117 4.91 -18.38 14.70
C PHE A 117 5.18 -18.04 16.18
N PRO A 118 6.28 -18.58 16.76
CA PRO A 118 6.68 -18.25 18.11
C PRO A 118 6.94 -16.74 18.26
N PRO A 119 6.69 -16.14 19.45
CA PRO A 119 6.87 -14.71 19.70
C PRO A 119 8.24 -14.17 19.26
N GLU A 120 9.31 -14.96 19.45
CA GLU A 120 10.70 -14.61 19.15
C GLU A 120 10.94 -14.46 17.62
N ARG A 121 10.13 -15.11 16.78
CA ARG A 121 10.23 -15.08 15.32
C ARG A 121 9.20 -14.20 14.64
N THR A 122 8.20 -13.74 15.39
CA THR A 122 7.09 -12.94 14.84
C THR A 122 7.60 -11.66 14.15
N GLY A 123 8.57 -10.96 14.76
CA GLY A 123 9.19 -9.77 14.17
C GLY A 123 9.91 -10.06 12.85
N THR A 124 10.76 -11.10 12.83
CA THR A 124 11.50 -11.52 11.63
C THR A 124 10.55 -11.90 10.49
N ILE A 125 9.50 -12.67 10.79
CA ILE A 125 8.51 -13.11 9.79
C ILE A 125 7.68 -11.92 9.29
N THR A 126 7.35 -10.98 10.18
CA THR A 126 6.67 -9.72 9.78
C THR A 126 7.54 -8.90 8.84
N GLY A 127 8.82 -8.72 9.17
CA GLY A 127 9.78 -8.05 8.28
C GLY A 127 9.90 -8.75 6.93
N LEU A 128 9.97 -10.07 6.92
CA LEU A 128 10.10 -10.86 5.69
C LEU A 128 8.87 -10.73 4.79
N TYR A 129 7.64 -10.78 5.33
CA TYR A 129 6.45 -10.59 4.50
C TYR A 129 6.30 -9.15 4.00
N MET A 130 6.67 -8.15 4.80
CA MET A 130 6.69 -6.76 4.37
C MET A 130 7.71 -6.53 3.26
N PHE A 131 8.91 -7.10 3.40
CA PHE A 131 9.94 -7.08 2.37
C PHE A 131 9.41 -7.69 1.06
N ALA A 132 8.78 -8.86 1.12
CA ALA A 132 8.21 -9.52 -0.04
C ALA A 132 7.11 -8.68 -0.71
N MET A 133 6.23 -8.05 0.10
CA MET A 133 5.16 -7.18 -0.40
C MET A 133 5.72 -5.96 -1.15
N MET A 134 6.73 -5.28 -0.60
CA MET A 134 7.36 -4.13 -1.26
C MET A 134 8.22 -4.56 -2.44
N GLY A 135 8.93 -5.69 -2.32
CA GLY A 135 9.68 -6.29 -3.42
C GLY A 135 8.79 -6.62 -4.62
N GLY A 136 7.62 -7.20 -4.38
CA GLY A 136 6.62 -7.45 -5.42
C GLY A 136 6.16 -6.17 -6.12
N ALA A 137 5.93 -5.09 -5.36
CA ALA A 137 5.61 -3.78 -5.92
C ALA A 137 6.75 -3.23 -6.78
N ALA A 138 8.00 -3.27 -6.28
CA ALA A 138 9.17 -2.79 -7.00
C ALA A 138 9.39 -3.58 -8.31
N VAL A 139 9.33 -4.90 -8.25
CA VAL A 139 9.48 -5.75 -9.43
C VAL A 139 8.36 -5.49 -10.45
N SER A 140 7.11 -5.40 -10.00
CA SER A 140 5.99 -5.19 -10.93
C SER A 140 6.05 -3.81 -11.59
N SER A 141 6.44 -2.76 -10.89
CA SER A 141 6.61 -1.43 -11.48
C SER A 141 7.78 -1.38 -12.49
N ALA A 142 8.87 -2.11 -12.22
CA ALA A 142 10.02 -2.18 -13.12
C ALA A 142 9.75 -2.98 -14.40
N VAL A 143 9.00 -4.10 -14.28
CA VAL A 143 8.93 -5.12 -15.33
C VAL A 143 7.69 -4.97 -16.21
N SER A 144 6.62 -4.28 -15.75
CA SER A 144 5.35 -4.22 -16.51
C SER A 144 5.48 -3.54 -17.87
N ALA A 145 6.22 -2.43 -17.99
CA ALA A 145 6.42 -1.78 -19.31
C ALA A 145 7.28 -2.61 -20.26
N PRO A 146 8.43 -3.20 -19.85
CA PRO A 146 9.16 -4.16 -20.65
C PRO A 146 8.33 -5.37 -21.11
N LEU A 147 7.48 -5.92 -20.24
CA LEU A 147 6.58 -7.02 -20.62
C LEU A 147 5.53 -6.59 -21.65
N ALA A 148 4.97 -5.38 -21.51
CA ALA A 148 4.03 -4.85 -22.48
C ALA A 148 4.68 -4.68 -23.87
N ALA A 149 5.90 -4.18 -23.91
CA ALA A 149 6.68 -4.08 -25.16
C ALA A 149 6.95 -5.46 -25.76
N ARG A 150 7.31 -6.46 -24.95
CA ARG A 150 7.59 -7.82 -25.41
C ARG A 150 6.35 -8.56 -25.91
N PHE A 151 5.20 -8.37 -25.28
CA PHE A 151 3.93 -9.00 -25.66
C PHE A 151 3.19 -8.22 -26.77
N GLY A 152 3.60 -6.98 -27.05
CA GLY A 152 2.87 -6.07 -27.92
C GLY A 152 1.50 -5.68 -27.34
N SER A 153 1.28 -5.86 -26.03
CA SER A 153 -0.01 -5.70 -25.36
C SER A 153 0.18 -5.34 -23.88
N TRP A 154 -0.45 -4.27 -23.45
CA TRP A 154 -0.51 -3.90 -22.03
C TRP A 154 -1.42 -4.84 -21.23
N GLN A 155 -2.47 -5.39 -21.86
CA GLN A 155 -3.36 -6.40 -21.28
C GLN A 155 -2.56 -7.66 -20.94
N GLY A 156 -1.74 -8.14 -21.89
CA GLY A 156 -0.86 -9.29 -21.68
C GLY A 156 0.15 -9.06 -20.56
N SER A 157 0.69 -7.85 -20.46
CA SER A 157 1.58 -7.47 -19.36
C SER A 157 0.86 -7.52 -18.01
N LEU A 158 -0.29 -6.87 -17.88
CA LEU A 158 -1.04 -6.86 -16.61
C LEU A 158 -1.52 -8.25 -16.22
N ALA A 159 -2.02 -9.03 -17.18
CA ALA A 159 -2.51 -10.39 -16.93
C ALA A 159 -1.38 -11.37 -16.57
N SER A 160 -0.15 -11.18 -17.05
CA SER A 160 1.00 -12.06 -16.75
C SER A 160 1.28 -12.15 -15.24
N TRP A 161 0.91 -11.13 -14.48
CA TRP A 161 1.01 -11.13 -13.01
C TRP A 161 0.06 -12.14 -12.34
N CYS A 162 -0.85 -12.78 -13.09
CA CYS A 162 -1.61 -13.92 -12.58
C CYS A 162 -0.70 -15.14 -12.28
N ILE A 163 0.46 -15.27 -12.94
CA ILE A 163 1.39 -16.38 -12.73
C ILE A 163 1.93 -16.37 -11.28
N PRO A 164 2.57 -15.29 -10.78
CA PRO A 164 2.99 -15.26 -9.39
C PRO A 164 1.82 -15.33 -8.41
N ALA A 165 0.63 -14.85 -8.78
CA ALA A 165 -0.58 -15.01 -7.95
C ALA A 165 -1.01 -16.48 -7.85
N ALA A 166 -0.96 -17.23 -8.96
CA ALA A 166 -1.19 -18.68 -8.96
C ALA A 166 -0.16 -19.42 -8.10
N VAL A 167 1.12 -19.08 -8.24
CA VAL A 167 2.19 -19.65 -7.39
C VAL A 167 1.91 -19.37 -5.91
N GLY A 168 1.52 -18.15 -5.55
CA GLY A 168 1.13 -17.79 -4.19
C GLY A 168 -0.06 -18.61 -3.68
N ALA A 169 -1.10 -18.76 -4.50
CA ALA A 169 -2.28 -19.55 -4.16
C ALA A 169 -1.95 -21.05 -3.98
N LEU A 170 -1.15 -21.62 -4.88
CA LEU A 170 -0.72 -23.02 -4.80
C LEU A 170 0.21 -23.27 -3.60
N ALA A 171 1.14 -22.38 -3.32
CA ALA A 171 2.03 -22.47 -2.17
C ALA A 171 1.25 -22.36 -0.84
N TRP A 172 0.16 -21.59 -0.81
CA TRP A 172 -0.67 -21.41 0.38
C TRP A 172 -1.66 -22.55 0.61
N ALA A 173 -2.10 -23.26 -0.42
CA ALA A 173 -3.11 -24.33 -0.33
C ALA A 173 -2.81 -25.39 0.74
N PRO A 174 -1.59 -25.98 0.83
CA PRO A 174 -1.28 -26.95 1.89
C PRO A 174 -1.30 -26.33 3.29
N VAL A 175 -0.97 -25.03 3.42
CA VAL A 175 -1.04 -24.30 4.70
C VAL A 175 -2.50 -24.14 5.12
N ALA A 176 -3.38 -23.71 4.19
CA ALA A 176 -4.80 -23.58 4.43
C ALA A 176 -5.42 -24.90 4.86
N LEU A 177 -5.10 -26.01 4.17
CA LEU A 177 -5.60 -27.35 4.51
C LEU A 177 -5.13 -27.83 5.89
N ARG A 178 -3.86 -27.60 6.25
CA ARG A 178 -3.32 -27.98 7.58
C ARG A 178 -3.99 -27.20 8.69
N LEU A 179 -4.06 -25.86 8.56
CA LEU A 179 -4.61 -25.01 9.61
C LEU A 179 -6.13 -25.13 9.76
N SER A 180 -6.87 -25.45 8.68
CA SER A 180 -8.31 -25.69 8.77
C SER A 180 -8.64 -26.93 9.62
N ARG A 181 -7.82 -27.97 9.54
CA ARG A 181 -7.98 -29.20 10.36
C ARG A 181 -7.75 -28.96 11.85
N HIS A 182 -6.87 -28.00 12.22
CA HIS A 182 -6.59 -27.66 13.61
C HIS A 182 -7.53 -26.60 14.22
N ARG A 183 -8.37 -25.95 13.40
CA ARG A 183 -9.27 -24.89 13.85
C ARG A 183 -10.38 -25.33 14.80
N ALA A 184 -10.78 -26.59 14.76
CA ALA A 184 -11.84 -27.13 15.61
C ALA A 184 -11.53 -27.00 17.13
N ALA A 185 -10.29 -26.68 17.49
CA ALA A 185 -9.83 -26.61 18.88
C ALA A 185 -9.81 -25.20 19.51
N ASN A 186 -9.78 -24.09 18.74
CA ASN A 186 -9.68 -22.74 19.31
C ASN A 186 -10.44 -21.68 18.49
N PRO A 187 -11.68 -21.29 18.88
CA PRO A 187 -12.38 -20.18 18.27
C PRO A 187 -11.69 -18.83 18.60
N ILE A 188 -11.53 -17.96 17.60
CA ILE A 188 -11.04 -16.59 17.79
C ILE A 188 -12.06 -15.85 18.64
N ALA A 189 -11.69 -15.44 19.84
CA ALA A 189 -12.52 -14.62 20.70
C ALA A 189 -12.81 -13.26 20.02
N ALA A 190 -14.07 -12.98 19.75
CA ALA A 190 -14.51 -11.71 19.20
C ALA A 190 -14.42 -10.64 20.28
N THR A 191 -13.39 -9.81 20.25
CA THR A 191 -13.31 -8.61 21.10
C THR A 191 -14.18 -7.51 20.50
N SER A 192 -15.44 -7.45 20.90
CA SER A 192 -16.39 -6.40 20.50
C SER A 192 -16.23 -5.16 21.38
N HIS A 193 -15.23 -4.37 21.12
CA HIS A 193 -15.14 -3.02 21.69
C HIS A 193 -15.15 -2.01 20.54
N GLY A 194 -15.93 -0.93 20.65
CA GLY A 194 -16.05 0.11 19.62
C GLY A 194 -14.71 0.81 19.33
N LEU A 195 -14.60 1.39 18.12
CA LEU A 195 -13.43 2.17 17.71
C LEU A 195 -13.33 3.47 18.53
N PRO A 196 -12.11 4.01 18.76
CA PRO A 196 -11.90 5.16 19.66
C PRO A 196 -12.23 6.51 18.98
N TRP A 197 -13.41 6.64 18.38
CA TRP A 197 -13.86 7.85 17.66
C TRP A 197 -13.90 9.14 18.49
N ARG A 198 -13.96 9.04 19.81
CA ARG A 198 -14.04 10.20 20.72
C ARG A 198 -12.67 10.61 21.28
N HIS A 199 -11.59 9.93 20.92
CA HIS A 199 -10.27 10.18 21.51
C HIS A 199 -9.42 11.10 20.61
N PRO A 200 -8.97 12.28 21.07
CA PRO A 200 -8.26 13.26 20.23
C PRO A 200 -6.94 12.72 19.70
N THR A 201 -6.17 11.97 20.51
CA THR A 201 -4.92 11.35 20.04
C THR A 201 -5.17 10.33 18.93
N ALA A 202 -6.30 9.60 18.97
CA ALA A 202 -6.66 8.66 17.90
C ALA A 202 -6.90 9.40 16.57
N TRP A 203 -7.60 10.53 16.61
CA TRP A 203 -7.80 11.37 15.44
C TRP A 203 -6.50 11.96 14.90
N LEU A 204 -5.61 12.45 15.78
CA LEU A 204 -4.31 12.99 15.36
C LEU A 204 -3.50 11.95 14.57
N ILE A 205 -3.36 10.74 15.12
CA ILE A 205 -2.60 9.65 14.47
C ILE A 205 -3.31 9.17 13.19
N ALA A 206 -4.63 9.00 13.22
CA ALA A 206 -5.41 8.57 12.06
C ALA A 206 -5.34 9.59 10.92
N THR A 207 -5.43 10.90 11.21
CA THR A 207 -5.29 11.96 10.19
C THR A 207 -3.88 12.01 9.62
N TYR A 208 -2.85 11.88 10.46
CA TYR A 208 -1.47 11.79 10.00
C TYR A 208 -1.28 10.61 9.02
N LEU A 209 -1.73 9.40 9.40
CA LEU A 209 -1.66 8.21 8.55
C LEU A 209 -2.50 8.36 7.28
N THR A 210 -3.63 9.08 7.34
CA THR A 210 -4.48 9.35 6.18
C THR A 210 -3.72 10.20 5.16
N ILE A 211 -3.10 11.30 5.59
CA ILE A 211 -2.30 12.16 4.71
C ILE A 211 -1.09 11.40 4.16
N GLN A 212 -0.41 10.64 5.02
CA GLN A 212 0.71 9.79 4.62
C GLN A 212 0.32 8.79 3.53
N SER A 213 -0.81 8.09 3.72
CA SER A 213 -1.29 7.11 2.74
C SER A 213 -1.77 7.76 1.43
N TRP A 214 -2.42 8.92 1.52
CA TRP A 214 -2.81 9.71 0.35
C TRP A 214 -1.60 10.05 -0.51
N GLN A 215 -0.56 10.60 0.11
CA GLN A 215 0.68 10.95 -0.58
C GLN A 215 1.38 9.72 -1.18
N PHE A 216 1.41 8.62 -0.45
CA PHE A 216 1.99 7.38 -0.94
C PHE A 216 1.29 6.87 -2.20
N TYR A 217 -0.04 6.70 -2.16
CA TYR A 217 -0.78 6.16 -3.30
C TYR A 217 -0.81 7.11 -4.48
N SER A 218 -0.86 8.42 -4.24
CA SER A 218 -0.74 9.42 -5.32
C SER A 218 0.67 9.42 -5.93
N SER A 219 1.74 9.34 -5.12
CA SER A 219 3.11 9.21 -5.64
C SER A 219 3.28 7.93 -6.45
N LEU A 220 2.77 6.80 -5.94
CA LEU A 220 2.80 5.51 -6.63
C LEU A 220 2.10 5.58 -7.99
N ALA A 221 0.97 6.28 -8.08
CA ALA A 221 0.21 6.41 -9.31
C ALA A 221 0.87 7.36 -10.32
N TRP A 222 1.49 8.46 -9.86
CA TRP A 222 1.82 9.57 -10.74
C TRP A 222 3.30 9.82 -10.98
N ILE A 223 4.24 9.15 -10.27
CA ILE A 223 5.68 9.25 -10.57
C ILE A 223 5.95 8.83 -12.01
N ALA A 224 5.63 7.61 -12.40
CA ALA A 224 5.92 7.12 -13.75
C ALA A 224 5.18 7.96 -14.83
N PRO A 225 3.87 8.26 -14.74
CA PRO A 225 3.18 9.11 -15.71
C PRO A 225 3.78 10.52 -15.87
N THR A 226 4.27 11.13 -14.78
CA THR A 226 4.93 12.44 -14.83
C THR A 226 6.15 12.42 -15.76
N TYR A 227 6.96 11.36 -15.70
CA TYR A 227 8.16 11.25 -16.54
C TYR A 227 7.84 10.77 -17.96
N VAL A 228 6.85 9.91 -18.14
CA VAL A 228 6.37 9.53 -19.49
C VAL A 228 5.82 10.75 -20.24
N ALA A 229 5.09 11.64 -19.56
CA ALA A 229 4.63 12.89 -20.16
C ALA A 229 5.77 13.84 -20.56
N ARG A 230 6.96 13.69 -19.95
CA ARG A 230 8.19 14.44 -20.29
C ARG A 230 9.04 13.76 -21.37
N GLY A 231 8.53 12.70 -22.00
CA GLY A 231 9.22 12.00 -23.09
C GLY A 231 10.10 10.83 -22.68
N TRP A 232 10.08 10.42 -21.39
CA TRP A 232 10.78 9.21 -20.97
C TRP A 232 10.03 7.99 -21.49
N ASP A 233 10.76 6.92 -21.81
CA ASP A 233 10.12 5.66 -22.12
C ASP A 233 9.48 5.02 -20.87
N GLY A 234 8.45 4.20 -21.11
CA GLY A 234 7.68 3.59 -20.01
C GLY A 234 8.51 2.66 -19.13
N SER A 235 9.57 2.03 -19.69
CA SER A 235 10.43 1.13 -18.92
C SER A 235 11.32 1.92 -17.95
N THR A 236 11.95 2.98 -18.41
CA THR A 236 12.77 3.86 -17.55
C THR A 236 11.91 4.54 -16.47
N ALA A 237 10.70 4.98 -16.81
CA ALA A 237 9.76 5.52 -15.83
C ALA A 237 9.31 4.47 -14.80
N GLY A 238 9.15 3.22 -15.21
CA GLY A 238 8.86 2.09 -14.32
C GLY A 238 10.03 1.77 -13.38
N TYR A 239 11.27 1.81 -13.87
CA TYR A 239 12.47 1.65 -13.04
C TYR A 239 12.59 2.77 -12.01
N LEU A 240 12.27 4.02 -12.40
CA LEU A 240 12.25 5.16 -11.49
C LEU A 240 11.23 4.94 -10.34
N LEU A 241 10.03 4.47 -10.67
CA LEU A 241 9.02 4.11 -9.66
C LEU A 241 9.50 2.95 -8.77
N SER A 242 10.20 1.97 -9.36
CA SER A 242 10.81 0.86 -8.60
C SER A 242 11.86 1.37 -7.62
N ALA A 243 12.68 2.35 -8.00
CA ALA A 243 13.66 3.00 -7.12
C ALA A 243 12.98 3.72 -5.93
N PHE A 244 11.86 4.42 -6.17
CA PHE A 244 11.03 5.00 -5.12
C PHE A 244 10.56 3.95 -4.09
N VAL A 245 10.01 2.83 -4.57
CA VAL A 245 9.53 1.74 -3.71
C VAL A 245 10.69 1.06 -2.97
N GLY A 246 11.83 0.87 -3.65
CA GLY A 246 13.05 0.32 -3.05
C GLY A 246 13.61 1.20 -1.91
N ALA A 247 13.65 2.50 -2.12
CA ALA A 247 14.05 3.46 -1.09
C ALA A 247 13.10 3.45 0.11
N GLN A 248 11.79 3.34 -0.12
CA GLN A 248 10.79 3.16 0.93
C GLN A 248 11.02 1.90 1.76
N LEU A 249 11.36 0.79 1.09
CA LEU A 249 11.64 -0.47 1.79
C LEU A 249 12.79 -0.31 2.77
N ILE A 250 13.89 0.34 2.34
CA ILE A 250 15.08 0.58 3.18
C ILE A 250 14.71 1.39 4.42
N SER A 251 14.08 2.54 4.25
CA SER A 251 13.71 3.41 5.36
C SER A 251 12.60 2.83 6.24
N GLY A 252 11.69 2.07 5.64
CA GLY A 252 10.62 1.36 6.34
C GLY A 252 11.14 0.29 7.31
N LEU A 253 12.26 -0.36 6.99
CA LEU A 253 12.95 -1.31 7.88
C LEU A 253 13.74 -0.60 8.98
N LEU A 254 14.37 0.54 8.66
CA LEU A 254 15.21 1.29 9.61
C LEU A 254 14.38 2.11 10.61
N GLY A 255 13.23 2.63 10.19
CA GLY A 255 12.38 3.50 11.01
C GLY A 255 12.08 2.92 12.40
N PRO A 256 11.47 1.74 12.53
CA PRO A 256 11.16 1.13 13.82
C PRO A 256 12.39 0.89 14.72
N VAL A 257 13.52 0.52 14.12
CA VAL A 257 14.78 0.30 14.86
C VAL A 257 15.30 1.60 15.49
N LEU A 258 15.10 2.72 14.79
CA LEU A 258 15.51 4.04 15.30
C LEU A 258 14.54 4.56 16.38
N THR A 259 13.27 4.19 16.33
CA THR A 259 12.29 4.63 17.35
C THR A 259 12.62 4.07 18.74
N ASP A 260 13.22 2.89 18.84
CA ASP A 260 13.63 2.33 20.12
C ASP A 260 14.70 3.14 20.85
N LYS A 261 15.43 4.00 20.11
CA LYS A 261 16.53 4.82 20.62
C LYS A 261 16.12 6.23 21.06
N VAL A 262 14.87 6.63 20.75
CA VAL A 262 14.40 8.00 21.02
C VAL A 262 13.09 7.98 21.81
N ARG A 263 12.99 8.88 22.80
CA ARG A 263 11.75 9.08 23.58
C ARG A 263 10.74 9.99 22.87
N ASP A 264 11.25 10.89 22.05
CA ASP A 264 10.44 11.86 21.30
C ASP A 264 10.46 11.50 19.82
N HIS A 265 9.40 10.85 19.36
CA HIS A 265 9.29 10.41 17.98
C HIS A 265 9.32 11.56 16.93
N ARG A 266 9.09 12.80 17.36
CA ARG A 266 9.20 13.98 16.47
C ARG A 266 10.60 14.15 15.91
N VAL A 267 11.63 13.77 16.67
CA VAL A 267 13.04 13.80 16.24
C VAL A 267 13.27 12.94 14.99
N LEU A 268 12.46 11.90 14.77
CA LEU A 268 12.53 11.04 13.59
C LEU A 268 11.45 11.40 12.56
N LEU A 269 10.24 11.75 12.99
CA LEU A 269 9.14 12.10 12.08
C LEU A 269 9.42 13.38 11.28
N MET A 270 10.02 14.39 11.90
CA MET A 270 10.31 15.67 11.22
C MET A 270 11.36 15.53 10.11
N PRO A 271 12.52 14.86 10.30
CA PRO A 271 13.45 14.60 9.21
C PRO A 271 12.82 13.71 8.11
N ALA A 272 12.03 12.68 8.47
CA ALA A 272 11.35 11.84 7.51
C ALA A 272 10.38 12.64 6.62
N ALA A 273 9.56 13.50 7.23
CA ALA A 273 8.66 14.38 6.49
C ALA A 273 9.44 15.45 5.71
N GLY A 274 10.55 15.95 6.25
CA GLY A 274 11.46 16.88 5.55
C GLY A 274 12.05 16.27 4.28
N LEU A 275 12.52 15.04 4.31
CA LEU A 275 12.96 14.30 3.11
C LEU A 275 11.82 14.14 2.10
N GLY A 276 10.61 13.80 2.59
CA GLY A 276 9.43 13.72 1.74
C GLY A 276 9.12 15.07 1.05
N LEU A 277 9.16 16.17 1.80
CA LEU A 277 8.95 17.53 1.27
C LEU A 277 10.00 17.90 0.22
N VAL A 278 11.28 17.68 0.52
CA VAL A 278 12.38 17.95 -0.42
C VAL A 278 12.18 17.19 -1.72
N GLY A 279 11.85 15.89 -1.65
CA GLY A 279 11.57 15.08 -2.83
C GLY A 279 10.37 15.61 -3.64
N MET A 280 9.26 15.97 -2.99
CA MET A 280 8.07 16.51 -3.67
C MET A 280 8.32 17.89 -4.30
N VAL A 281 8.99 18.78 -3.57
CA VAL A 281 9.34 20.11 -4.11
C VAL A 281 10.34 19.98 -5.28
N ALA A 282 11.29 19.06 -5.21
CA ALA A 282 12.20 18.80 -6.33
C ALA A 282 11.47 18.27 -7.57
N LEU A 283 10.49 17.38 -7.41
CA LEU A 283 9.62 16.93 -8.50
C LEU A 283 8.73 18.06 -9.06
N LEU A 284 8.38 19.03 -8.24
CA LEU A 284 7.64 20.22 -8.65
C LEU A 284 8.51 21.18 -9.46
N VAL A 285 9.71 21.54 -8.93
CA VAL A 285 10.50 22.65 -9.45
C VAL A 285 11.50 22.19 -10.53
N ALA A 286 12.13 21.05 -10.36
CA ALA A 286 13.21 20.57 -11.21
C ALA A 286 13.13 19.05 -11.47
N PRO A 287 12.01 18.52 -11.98
CA PRO A 287 11.80 17.07 -12.13
C PRO A 287 12.81 16.41 -13.08
N GLY A 288 13.36 17.14 -14.06
CA GLY A 288 14.39 16.63 -14.98
C GLY A 288 15.79 16.59 -14.39
N ALA A 289 16.07 17.36 -13.35
CA ALA A 289 17.38 17.39 -12.72
C ALA A 289 17.48 16.32 -11.63
N ALA A 290 18.36 15.33 -11.83
CA ALA A 290 18.63 14.27 -10.85
C ALA A 290 17.36 13.48 -10.41
N ALA A 291 16.47 13.16 -11.33
CA ALA A 291 15.18 12.47 -11.07
C ALA A 291 15.31 11.28 -10.13
N TRP A 292 16.32 10.43 -10.35
CA TRP A 292 16.59 9.25 -9.52
C TRP A 292 16.87 9.60 -8.06
N VAL A 293 17.60 10.68 -7.83
CA VAL A 293 17.90 11.16 -6.46
C VAL A 293 16.62 11.60 -5.77
N TRP A 294 15.80 12.41 -6.45
CA TRP A 294 14.62 12.99 -5.85
C TRP A 294 13.54 11.95 -5.54
N VAL A 295 13.35 10.95 -6.41
CA VAL A 295 12.40 9.89 -6.11
C VAL A 295 12.89 8.97 -4.98
N CYS A 296 14.21 8.73 -4.88
CA CYS A 296 14.78 7.99 -3.75
C CYS A 296 14.65 8.78 -2.44
N VAL A 297 14.94 10.08 -2.43
CA VAL A 297 14.77 10.96 -1.26
C VAL A 297 13.31 10.98 -0.80
N LEU A 298 12.37 11.11 -1.76
CA LEU A 298 10.94 11.01 -1.49
C LEU A 298 10.57 9.65 -0.89
N GLY A 299 11.07 8.56 -1.47
CA GLY A 299 10.84 7.20 -0.99
C GLY A 299 11.36 6.97 0.42
N LEU A 300 12.58 7.41 0.71
CA LEU A 300 13.17 7.35 2.06
C LEU A 300 12.30 8.08 3.08
N GLY A 301 11.88 9.31 2.75
CA GLY A 301 11.02 10.11 3.62
C GLY A 301 9.68 9.43 3.90
N GLN A 302 8.99 8.99 2.87
CA GLN A 302 7.67 8.36 3.00
C GLN A 302 7.71 7.00 3.70
N GLY A 303 8.73 6.18 3.44
CA GLY A 303 8.88 4.88 4.09
C GLY A 303 9.16 5.01 5.58
N ALA A 304 10.06 5.94 5.97
CA ALA A 304 10.34 6.23 7.37
C ALA A 304 9.09 6.80 8.08
N ALA A 305 8.42 7.79 7.49
CA ALA A 305 7.22 8.41 8.06
C ALA A 305 6.11 7.39 8.32
N PHE A 306 5.88 6.46 7.38
CA PHE A 306 4.88 5.41 7.53
C PHE A 306 5.26 4.40 8.62
N SER A 307 6.48 3.89 8.61
CA SER A 307 6.90 2.87 9.56
C SER A 307 6.97 3.38 11.00
N ILE A 308 7.40 4.65 11.20
CA ILE A 308 7.36 5.30 12.51
C ILE A 308 5.91 5.49 12.96
N ALA A 309 5.00 5.90 12.06
CA ALA A 309 3.59 6.05 12.38
C ALA A 309 2.93 4.74 12.86
N LEU A 310 3.39 3.58 12.36
CA LEU A 310 2.92 2.28 12.87
C LEU A 310 3.37 2.02 14.32
N VAL A 311 4.55 2.49 14.71
CA VAL A 311 5.02 2.42 16.10
C VAL A 311 4.13 3.27 17.01
N LEU A 312 3.71 4.47 16.55
CA LEU A 312 2.83 5.34 17.32
C LEU A 312 1.49 4.68 17.66
N LEU A 313 0.96 3.79 16.80
CA LEU A 313 -0.27 3.03 17.08
C LEU A 313 -0.15 2.10 18.29
N VAL A 314 1.07 1.70 18.62
CA VAL A 314 1.37 0.88 19.81
C VAL A 314 1.66 1.79 21.00
N ASP A 315 2.50 2.79 20.84
CA ASP A 315 3.02 3.63 21.93
C ASP A 315 1.94 4.54 22.55
N TYR A 316 1.00 5.02 21.74
CA TYR A 316 -0.12 5.85 22.20
C TYR A 316 -1.36 5.03 22.63
N ALA A 317 -1.25 3.72 22.76
CA ALA A 317 -2.27 2.88 23.36
C ALA A 317 -1.90 2.50 24.81
N LYS A 318 -2.91 2.39 25.70
CA LYS A 318 -2.71 1.92 27.08
C LYS A 318 -2.60 0.40 27.16
N THR A 319 -3.25 -0.30 26.23
CA THR A 319 -3.38 -1.76 26.26
C THR A 319 -3.20 -2.33 24.83
N PRO A 320 -2.81 -3.61 24.70
CA PRO A 320 -2.78 -4.26 23.38
C PRO A 320 -4.12 -4.21 22.63
N ALA A 321 -5.24 -4.31 23.36
CA ALA A 321 -6.58 -4.17 22.81
C ALA A 321 -6.85 -2.74 22.30
N GLY A 322 -6.41 -1.71 23.05
CA GLY A 322 -6.45 -0.32 22.65
C GLY A 322 -5.65 -0.05 21.38
N SER A 323 -4.43 -0.61 21.27
CA SER A 323 -3.61 -0.54 20.05
C SER A 323 -4.31 -1.16 18.86
N GLY A 324 -4.94 -2.32 19.03
CA GLY A 324 -5.72 -2.97 17.95
C GLY A 324 -6.89 -2.10 17.48
N ARG A 325 -7.62 -1.44 18.40
CA ARG A 325 -8.74 -0.53 18.06
C ARG A 325 -8.25 0.74 17.38
N LEU A 326 -7.15 1.33 17.87
CA LEU A 326 -6.52 2.50 17.26
C LEU A 326 -6.03 2.18 15.84
N THR A 327 -5.38 1.04 15.65
CA THR A 327 -4.92 0.56 14.33
C THR A 327 -6.10 0.35 13.37
N ALA A 328 -7.19 -0.26 13.85
CA ALA A 328 -8.38 -0.49 13.02
C ALA A 328 -9.03 0.83 12.57
N MET A 329 -9.17 1.81 13.47
CA MET A 329 -9.68 3.15 13.14
C MET A 329 -8.75 3.87 12.15
N ALA A 330 -7.45 3.89 12.43
CA ALA A 330 -6.47 4.58 11.62
C ALA A 330 -6.39 3.99 10.20
N PHE A 331 -6.39 2.68 10.04
CA PHE A 331 -6.35 2.04 8.72
C PHE A 331 -7.66 2.17 7.95
N PHE A 332 -8.81 2.07 8.64
CA PHE A 332 -10.09 2.33 8.01
C PHE A 332 -10.13 3.74 7.40
N MET A 333 -9.79 4.76 8.19
CA MET A 333 -9.75 6.14 7.72
C MET A 333 -8.70 6.33 6.61
N SER A 334 -7.47 5.85 6.85
CA SER A 334 -6.36 6.03 5.93
C SER A 334 -6.65 5.43 4.56
N TYR A 335 -7.03 4.16 4.50
CA TYR A 335 -7.26 3.51 3.21
C TYR A 335 -8.52 3.99 2.51
N THR A 336 -9.60 4.29 3.26
CA THR A 336 -10.84 4.79 2.66
C THR A 336 -10.64 6.19 2.06
N ILE A 337 -10.04 7.12 2.81
CA ILE A 337 -9.87 8.51 2.34
C ILE A 337 -8.71 8.59 1.34
N ALA A 338 -7.56 7.97 1.65
CA ALA A 338 -6.39 8.01 0.79
C ALA A 338 -6.59 7.32 -0.56
N SER A 339 -7.54 6.38 -0.67
CA SER A 339 -7.85 5.74 -1.95
C SER A 339 -8.25 6.75 -3.03
N PHE A 340 -8.92 7.83 -2.66
CA PHE A 340 -9.31 8.89 -3.60
C PHE A 340 -8.13 9.75 -4.07
N GLY A 341 -6.96 9.65 -3.43
CA GLY A 341 -5.77 10.42 -3.79
C GLY A 341 -5.43 10.38 -5.28
N PRO A 342 -5.19 9.19 -5.85
CA PRO A 342 -4.87 9.07 -7.27
C PRO A 342 -5.96 9.63 -8.22
N THR A 343 -7.24 9.37 -7.92
CA THR A 343 -8.36 9.88 -8.73
C THR A 343 -8.48 11.40 -8.67
N VAL A 344 -8.42 11.99 -7.47
CA VAL A 344 -8.53 13.44 -7.28
C VAL A 344 -7.34 14.16 -7.91
N THR A 345 -6.13 13.66 -7.72
CA THR A 345 -4.93 14.24 -8.33
C THR A 345 -4.93 14.06 -9.86
N GLY A 346 -5.47 12.96 -10.37
CA GLY A 346 -5.70 12.75 -11.79
C GLY A 346 -6.71 13.73 -12.38
N ALA A 347 -7.83 13.96 -11.69
CA ALA A 347 -8.82 14.95 -12.11
C ALA A 347 -8.24 16.38 -12.12
N LEU A 348 -7.41 16.73 -11.13
CA LEU A 348 -6.70 18.01 -11.13
C LEU A 348 -5.76 18.16 -12.32
N ARG A 349 -5.05 17.08 -12.70
CA ARG A 349 -4.22 17.07 -13.90
C ARG A 349 -5.05 17.26 -15.16
N ASP A 350 -6.22 16.62 -15.27
CA ASP A 350 -7.12 16.77 -16.42
C ASP A 350 -7.64 18.20 -16.55
N LEU A 351 -7.94 18.87 -15.43
CA LEU A 351 -8.40 20.25 -15.39
C LEU A 351 -7.29 21.27 -15.73
N THR A 352 -6.06 21.01 -15.31
CA THR A 352 -4.95 21.97 -15.45
C THR A 352 -4.04 21.68 -16.64
N GLY A 353 -4.10 20.47 -17.21
CA GLY A 353 -3.25 20.03 -18.31
C GLY A 353 -1.83 19.66 -17.89
N ASP A 354 -1.45 19.79 -16.60
CA ASP A 354 -0.07 19.61 -16.12
C ASP A 354 0.01 18.76 -14.83
N PHE A 355 1.11 18.03 -14.69
CA PHE A 355 1.45 17.26 -13.48
C PHE A 355 2.00 18.15 -12.35
N HIS A 356 2.41 19.41 -12.61
CA HIS A 356 2.90 20.30 -11.56
C HIS A 356 1.90 20.49 -10.43
N VAL A 357 0.60 20.58 -10.75
CA VAL A 357 -0.45 20.75 -9.74
C VAL A 357 -0.51 19.60 -8.75
N ILE A 358 -0.20 18.38 -9.19
CA ILE A 358 -0.16 17.20 -8.31
C ILE A 358 0.95 17.37 -7.27
N TRP A 359 2.17 17.68 -7.73
CA TRP A 359 3.34 17.83 -6.85
C TRP A 359 3.22 19.05 -5.95
N LEU A 360 2.57 20.13 -6.41
CA LEU A 360 2.24 21.29 -5.56
C LEU A 360 1.30 20.89 -4.42
N LEU A 361 0.17 20.24 -4.74
CA LEU A 361 -0.81 19.78 -3.74
C LEU A 361 -0.13 18.84 -2.72
N MET A 362 0.67 17.89 -3.21
CA MET A 362 1.38 16.93 -2.37
C MET A 362 2.40 17.63 -1.45
N SER A 363 3.10 18.66 -1.94
CA SER A 363 4.01 19.47 -1.13
C SER A 363 3.28 20.22 -0.02
N LEU A 364 2.11 20.81 -0.33
CA LEU A 364 1.27 21.47 0.68
C LEU A 364 0.73 20.48 1.72
N MET A 365 0.29 19.31 1.30
CA MET A 365 -0.14 18.25 2.21
C MET A 365 1.01 17.75 3.10
N MET A 366 2.25 17.74 2.60
CA MET A 366 3.43 17.39 3.41
C MET A 366 3.68 18.41 4.51
N LEU A 367 3.49 19.70 4.26
CA LEU A 367 3.56 20.73 5.31
C LEU A 367 2.49 20.50 6.40
N ILE A 368 1.28 20.14 6.00
CA ILE A 368 0.21 19.78 6.97
C ILE A 368 0.63 18.54 7.77
N GLN A 369 1.19 17.53 7.13
CA GLN A 369 1.70 16.34 7.80
C GLN A 369 2.79 16.66 8.81
N MET A 370 3.72 17.56 8.47
CA MET A 370 4.75 18.06 9.39
C MET A 370 4.13 18.79 10.60
N ALA A 371 3.11 19.61 10.38
CA ALA A 371 2.39 20.28 11.46
C ALA A 371 1.68 19.29 12.41
N LEU A 372 1.10 18.21 11.87
CA LEU A 372 0.54 17.12 12.68
C LEU A 372 1.64 16.35 13.44
N ALA A 373 2.77 16.07 12.79
CA ALA A 373 3.91 15.41 13.43
C ALA A 373 4.43 16.21 14.64
N MET A 374 4.50 17.55 14.54
CA MET A 374 4.89 18.42 15.67
C MET A 374 3.95 18.33 16.87
N GLN A 375 2.66 17.99 16.65
CA GLN A 375 1.68 17.82 17.73
C GLN A 375 1.82 16.47 18.46
N MET A 376 2.54 15.50 17.92
CA MET A 376 2.77 14.17 18.51
C MET A 376 3.80 14.22 19.64
N LYS A 377 3.50 15.03 20.67
CA LYS A 377 4.38 15.25 21.83
C LYS A 377 4.41 14.03 22.73
N PRO A 378 5.56 13.74 23.37
CA PRO A 378 5.59 12.81 24.51
C PRO A 378 4.58 13.26 25.59
N GLY A 379 3.82 12.31 26.15
CA GLY A 379 2.84 12.62 27.21
C GLY A 379 1.42 12.94 26.72
N LEU A 380 1.10 12.82 25.43
CA LEU A 380 -0.28 12.86 24.97
C LEU A 380 -1.12 11.77 25.65
N PRO A 381 -2.44 12.03 25.89
CA PRO A 381 -3.34 11.03 26.46
C PRO A 381 -3.34 9.76 25.64
N LYS A 382 -3.06 8.63 26.29
CA LYS A 382 -3.06 7.32 25.60
C LYS A 382 -4.47 6.81 25.40
N VAL A 383 -4.72 6.22 24.25
CA VAL A 383 -5.99 5.59 23.87
C VAL A 383 -6.22 4.36 24.76
N PRO A 384 -7.37 4.23 25.44
CA PRO A 384 -7.66 3.16 26.37
C PRO A 384 -7.74 1.79 25.70
#